data_cdc4d51d72e4d81d2431f81e338435d1
#
_entry.id   cdc4d51d72e4d81d2431f81e338435d1
#
_cell.length_a   1.000
_cell.length_b   1.000
_cell.length_c   1.000
_cell.angle_alpha   90.00
_cell.angle_beta   90.00
_cell.angle_gamma   90.00
#
_symmetry.space_group_name_H-M   'P 1'
#
loop_
_entity.id
_entity.type
_entity.pdbx_description
1 polymer ?
#
loop_
_entity_poly.entity_id
_entity_poly.type
_entity_poly.pdbx_seq_one_letter_code
_entity_poly.pdbx_strand_id
1 'polypeptide(L)'
;MCGRFVLTTPAQVIAEAFGVEPPADLAPRYNVAPGQPVAVVRVTRPGGGRTLDRLRWGLVPSWAKDRPRAVTLINARSDTASTKPAFRAAFRRHRCLVPASGFFEWQALPGGGRKQPWLFTLRGSGPFAMAGLWERWRPPEGPPLESCTILTTEPNELVAPVHDRMPVLLPEASWDEWLDPESRDPSRLQAMLVPLPAELMASRTVSTWVNDARHDDPRCIAPP
;
A
#
# COMPACT_ATOMS: atom_id res chain seq x y z
N MET A 1 12.04 -1.83 -0.08
CA MET A 1 10.81 -1.14 -0.58
C MET A 1 9.65 -2.12 -0.49
N CYS A 2 8.53 -1.73 0.11
CA CYS A 2 7.35 -2.58 0.23
C CYS A 2 6.87 -3.02 -1.18
N GLY A 3 7.21 -4.24 -1.56
CA GLY A 3 6.91 -4.79 -2.88
C GLY A 3 5.94 -5.97 -2.86
N ARG A 4 5.46 -6.38 -1.72
CA ARG A 4 4.47 -7.45 -1.52
C ARG A 4 3.67 -7.24 -0.25
N PHE A 5 2.40 -7.58 -0.27
CA PHE A 5 1.56 -7.56 0.92
C PHE A 5 0.49 -8.65 0.90
N VAL A 6 -0.17 -8.81 2.03
CA VAL A 6 -1.24 -9.78 2.29
C VAL A 6 -2.53 -9.03 2.55
N LEU A 7 -3.65 -9.53 2.01
CA LEU A 7 -5.00 -9.09 2.35
C LEU A 7 -5.88 -10.32 2.52
N THR A 8 -5.86 -10.91 3.70
CA THR A 8 -6.65 -12.12 4.02
C THR A 8 -7.86 -11.82 4.91
N THR A 9 -7.99 -10.58 5.38
CA THR A 9 -9.14 -10.13 6.15
C THR A 9 -10.41 -10.26 5.31
N PRO A 10 -11.50 -10.83 5.85
CA PRO A 10 -12.78 -10.97 5.15
C PRO A 10 -13.33 -9.62 4.65
N ALA A 11 -14.00 -9.64 3.50
CA ALA A 11 -14.56 -8.44 2.87
C ALA A 11 -15.47 -7.62 3.80
N GLN A 12 -16.31 -8.31 4.58
CA GLN A 12 -17.21 -7.67 5.55
C GLN A 12 -16.43 -6.91 6.63
N VAL A 13 -15.37 -7.50 7.18
CA VAL A 13 -14.53 -6.87 8.22
C VAL A 13 -13.79 -5.65 7.65
N ILE A 14 -13.34 -5.72 6.38
CA ILE A 14 -12.74 -4.58 5.69
C ILE A 14 -13.78 -3.47 5.50
N ALA A 15 -14.99 -3.81 5.05
CA ALA A 15 -16.08 -2.86 4.85
C ALA A 15 -16.42 -2.11 6.15
N GLU A 16 -16.57 -2.83 7.25
CA GLU A 16 -16.83 -2.27 8.58
C GLU A 16 -15.69 -1.36 9.04
N ALA A 17 -14.44 -1.85 8.98
CA ALA A 17 -13.28 -1.09 9.44
C ALA A 17 -13.06 0.20 8.65
N PHE A 18 -13.30 0.20 7.34
CA PHE A 18 -13.05 1.35 6.48
C PHE A 18 -14.29 2.23 6.20
N GLY A 19 -15.46 1.82 6.67
CA GLY A 19 -16.71 2.55 6.46
C GLY A 19 -17.12 2.60 4.98
N VAL A 20 -17.05 1.44 4.29
CA VAL A 20 -17.38 1.30 2.87
C VAL A 20 -18.37 0.16 2.65
N GLU A 21 -19.04 0.14 1.51
CA GLU A 21 -19.86 -1.01 1.11
C GLU A 21 -18.96 -2.24 0.87
N PRO A 22 -19.37 -3.43 1.34
CA PRO A 22 -18.59 -4.65 1.15
C PRO A 22 -18.54 -5.02 -0.34
N PRO A 23 -17.33 -5.19 -0.91
CA PRO A 23 -17.20 -5.62 -2.29
C PRO A 23 -17.58 -7.11 -2.42
N ALA A 24 -18.41 -7.42 -3.41
CA ALA A 24 -18.93 -8.78 -3.62
C ALA A 24 -17.83 -9.82 -3.98
N ASP A 25 -16.69 -9.39 -4.48
CA ASP A 25 -15.66 -10.24 -5.08
C ASP A 25 -14.26 -10.09 -4.48
N LEU A 26 -14.14 -9.58 -3.25
CA LEU A 26 -12.86 -9.45 -2.55
C LEU A 26 -12.44 -10.79 -1.93
N ALA A 27 -11.78 -11.61 -2.72
CA ALA A 27 -11.18 -12.85 -2.24
C ALA A 27 -9.91 -12.60 -1.42
N PRO A 28 -9.58 -13.47 -0.45
CA PRO A 28 -8.30 -13.41 0.26
C PRO A 28 -7.11 -13.49 -0.69
N ARG A 29 -6.11 -12.66 -0.47
CA ARG A 29 -4.87 -12.59 -1.22
C ARG A 29 -3.68 -12.75 -0.28
N TYR A 30 -2.81 -13.69 -0.60
CA TYR A 30 -1.66 -14.06 0.24
C TYR A 30 -0.33 -13.50 -0.25
N ASN A 31 -0.29 -12.98 -1.48
CA ASN A 31 0.95 -12.52 -2.10
C ASN A 31 0.67 -11.47 -3.20
N VAL A 32 0.08 -10.36 -2.80
CA VAL A 32 -0.21 -9.25 -3.72
C VAL A 32 1.08 -8.64 -4.21
N ALA A 33 1.25 -8.58 -5.53
CA ALA A 33 2.46 -8.12 -6.20
C ALA A 33 2.20 -6.88 -7.08
N PRO A 34 3.25 -6.08 -7.37
CA PRO A 34 3.15 -4.93 -8.26
C PRO A 34 2.57 -5.28 -9.63
N GLY A 35 1.80 -4.35 -10.19
CA GLY A 35 1.12 -4.51 -11.48
C GLY A 35 -0.26 -5.14 -11.38
N GLN A 36 -0.58 -5.78 -10.28
CA GLN A 36 -1.90 -6.37 -10.04
C GLN A 36 -2.92 -5.32 -9.60
N PRO A 37 -4.24 -5.58 -9.78
CA PRO A 37 -5.29 -4.80 -9.16
C PRO A 37 -5.29 -5.02 -7.65
N VAL A 38 -5.39 -3.92 -6.89
CA VAL A 38 -5.44 -3.91 -5.42
C VAL A 38 -6.65 -3.15 -4.92
N ALA A 39 -7.18 -3.55 -3.77
CA ALA A 39 -8.24 -2.83 -3.09
C ALA A 39 -7.70 -1.48 -2.59
N VAL A 40 -8.45 -0.43 -2.81
CA VAL A 40 -8.11 0.94 -2.43
C VAL A 40 -9.34 1.64 -1.90
N VAL A 41 -9.23 2.22 -0.71
CA VAL A 41 -10.28 3.09 -0.14
C VAL A 41 -9.92 4.54 -0.45
N ARG A 42 -10.86 5.28 -1.02
CA ARG A 42 -10.65 6.68 -1.39
C ARG A 42 -11.92 7.51 -1.31
N VAL A 43 -11.76 8.84 -1.29
CA VAL A 43 -12.80 9.84 -1.53
C VAL A 43 -12.48 10.54 -2.84
N THR A 44 -13.38 10.47 -3.82
CA THR A 44 -13.11 10.98 -5.18
C THR A 44 -13.60 12.41 -5.41
N ARG A 45 -14.43 12.94 -4.50
CA ARG A 45 -14.98 14.31 -4.55
C ARG A 45 -15.16 14.88 -3.14
N PRO A 46 -15.01 16.19 -2.96
CA PRO A 46 -15.30 16.84 -1.67
C PRO A 46 -16.68 16.51 -1.15
N GLY A 47 -16.79 16.21 0.15
CA GLY A 47 -18.04 15.81 0.79
C GLY A 47 -18.60 14.45 0.34
N GLY A 48 -17.89 13.71 -0.50
CA GLY A 48 -18.27 12.37 -0.90
C GLY A 48 -17.94 11.32 0.17
N GLY A 49 -18.68 10.21 0.17
CA GLY A 49 -18.37 9.05 0.99
C GLY A 49 -17.11 8.33 0.53
N ARG A 50 -16.58 7.49 1.42
CA ARG A 50 -15.50 6.55 1.08
C ARG A 50 -16.03 5.48 0.13
N THR A 51 -15.21 5.14 -0.88
CA THR A 51 -15.47 4.00 -1.78
C THR A 51 -14.33 3.02 -1.72
N LEU A 52 -14.60 1.74 -1.93
CA LEU A 52 -13.59 0.72 -2.13
C LEU A 52 -13.56 0.36 -3.61
N ASP A 53 -12.45 0.69 -4.25
CA ASP A 53 -12.22 0.48 -5.68
C ASP A 53 -11.05 -0.48 -5.91
N ARG A 54 -10.89 -0.95 -7.15
CA ARG A 54 -9.71 -1.73 -7.57
C ARG A 54 -8.85 -0.89 -8.49
N LEU A 55 -7.63 -0.58 -8.05
CA LEU A 55 -6.66 0.18 -8.83
C LEU A 55 -5.43 -0.68 -9.12
N ARG A 56 -4.77 -0.43 -10.25
CA ARG A 56 -3.51 -1.09 -10.57
C ARG A 56 -2.39 -0.59 -9.65
N TRP A 57 -1.68 -1.47 -8.97
CA TRP A 57 -0.52 -1.11 -8.18
C TRP A 57 0.71 -0.86 -9.07
N GLY A 58 1.17 0.35 -9.08
CA GLY A 58 2.20 0.91 -9.96
C GLY A 58 1.63 2.12 -10.67
N LEU A 59 1.80 3.30 -10.05
CA LEU A 59 1.19 4.55 -10.47
C LEU A 59 1.67 4.96 -11.86
N VAL A 60 0.74 5.37 -12.69
CA VAL A 60 1.00 6.03 -13.96
C VAL A 60 0.58 7.49 -13.80
N PRO A 61 1.53 8.46 -13.83
CA PRO A 61 1.18 9.87 -13.70
C PRO A 61 0.21 10.31 -14.79
N SER A 62 -0.76 11.18 -14.46
CA SER A 62 -1.80 11.65 -15.39
C SER A 62 -1.24 12.34 -16.64
N TRP A 63 -0.04 12.92 -16.54
CA TRP A 63 0.67 13.59 -17.63
C TRP A 63 1.59 12.69 -18.46
N ALA A 64 1.69 11.39 -18.14
CA ALA A 64 2.54 10.48 -18.90
C ALA A 64 2.06 10.37 -20.35
N LYS A 65 2.98 10.47 -21.32
CA LYS A 65 2.65 10.39 -22.75
C LYS A 65 2.21 8.97 -23.11
N ASP A 66 2.94 7.97 -22.57
CA ASP A 66 2.70 6.55 -22.83
C ASP A 66 2.56 5.76 -21.52
N ARG A 67 1.87 4.63 -21.61
CA ARG A 67 1.85 3.67 -20.53
C ARG A 67 3.24 3.04 -20.36
N PRO A 68 3.87 3.12 -19.18
CA PRO A 68 5.15 2.47 -18.96
C PRO A 68 5.06 0.97 -19.23
N ARG A 69 6.03 0.43 -19.96
CA ARG A 69 6.12 -1.02 -20.27
C ARG A 69 6.35 -1.83 -18.99
N ALA A 70 7.15 -1.30 -18.07
CA ALA A 70 7.41 -1.92 -16.78
C ALA A 70 6.58 -1.29 -15.67
N VAL A 71 6.31 -2.03 -14.60
CA VAL A 71 5.68 -1.53 -13.38
C VAL A 71 6.77 -0.83 -12.54
N THR A 72 6.77 0.49 -12.49
CA THR A 72 7.88 1.27 -11.88
C THR A 72 7.49 2.00 -10.60
N LEU A 73 6.48 2.83 -10.61
CA LEU A 73 6.14 3.68 -9.47
C LEU A 73 5.26 2.93 -8.44
N ILE A 74 5.77 1.83 -7.91
CA ILE A 74 5.07 1.01 -6.90
C ILE A 74 5.10 1.66 -5.52
N ASN A 75 6.17 2.42 -5.22
CA ASN A 75 6.30 3.18 -3.99
C ASN A 75 6.66 4.64 -4.26
N ALA A 76 6.22 5.50 -3.36
CA ALA A 76 6.64 6.89 -3.25
C ALA A 76 7.23 7.13 -1.86
N ARG A 77 8.42 7.73 -1.78
CA ARG A 77 9.01 8.09 -0.49
C ARG A 77 8.24 9.22 0.15
N SER A 78 7.85 9.08 1.39
CA SER A 78 7.09 10.08 2.14
C SER A 78 7.80 11.45 2.18
N ASP A 79 9.12 11.47 2.36
CA ASP A 79 9.94 12.68 2.44
C ASP A 79 10.00 13.51 1.16
N THR A 80 9.68 12.93 0.01
CA THR A 80 9.76 13.60 -1.29
C THR A 80 8.48 13.55 -2.12
N ALA A 81 7.45 12.84 -1.67
CA ALA A 81 6.20 12.67 -2.41
C ALA A 81 5.48 14.00 -2.70
N SER A 82 5.54 14.95 -1.75
CA SER A 82 4.92 16.29 -1.90
C SER A 82 5.57 17.16 -2.96
N THR A 83 6.82 16.88 -3.36
CA THR A 83 7.62 17.72 -4.26
C THR A 83 7.92 17.07 -5.61
N LYS A 84 8.09 15.73 -5.65
CA LYS A 84 8.42 15.03 -6.89
C LYS A 84 7.33 15.15 -7.96
N PRO A 85 7.68 15.45 -9.22
CA PRO A 85 6.72 15.64 -10.31
C PRO A 85 5.73 14.48 -10.48
N ALA A 86 6.19 13.25 -10.28
CA ALA A 86 5.36 12.05 -10.42
C ALA A 86 4.25 11.92 -9.35
N PHE A 87 4.40 12.56 -8.20
CA PHE A 87 3.55 12.33 -7.04
C PHE A 87 2.88 13.60 -6.48
N ARG A 88 3.49 14.80 -6.68
CA ARG A 88 3.06 16.03 -6.03
C ARG A 88 1.60 16.42 -6.27
N ALA A 89 1.06 16.10 -7.45
CA ALA A 89 -0.34 16.39 -7.77
C ALA A 89 -1.27 15.44 -7.01
N ALA A 90 -0.96 14.14 -7.04
CA ALA A 90 -1.69 13.12 -6.30
C ALA A 90 -1.60 13.34 -4.78
N PHE A 91 -0.43 13.72 -4.26
CA PHE A 91 -0.24 14.02 -2.85
C PHE A 91 -1.19 15.11 -2.34
N ARG A 92 -1.49 16.10 -3.16
CA ARG A 92 -2.39 17.20 -2.79
C ARG A 92 -3.87 16.84 -2.86
N ARG A 93 -4.29 15.91 -3.72
CA ARG A 93 -5.72 15.73 -4.05
C ARG A 93 -6.18 14.28 -4.18
N HIS A 94 -5.29 13.36 -4.49
CA HIS A 94 -5.62 11.99 -4.84
C HIS A 94 -4.94 11.00 -3.88
N ARG A 95 -5.27 11.14 -2.61
CA ARG A 95 -4.80 10.25 -1.56
C ARG A 95 -5.76 9.09 -1.39
N CYS A 96 -5.24 7.97 -0.94
CA CYS A 96 -6.02 6.76 -0.71
C CYS A 96 -5.42 5.94 0.43
N LEU A 97 -6.17 4.97 0.88
CA LEU A 97 -5.72 3.93 1.80
C LEU A 97 -5.68 2.61 1.04
N VAL A 98 -4.63 1.83 1.23
CA VAL A 98 -4.53 0.46 0.72
C VAL A 98 -4.70 -0.50 1.90
N PRO A 99 -5.86 -1.16 2.04
CA PRO A 99 -6.08 -2.16 3.09
C PRO A 99 -5.10 -3.32 2.98
N ALA A 100 -4.56 -3.75 4.10
CA ALA A 100 -3.68 -4.92 4.18
C ALA A 100 -3.85 -5.65 5.52
N SER A 101 -3.54 -6.94 5.54
CA SER A 101 -3.43 -7.77 6.76
C SER A 101 -1.97 -7.95 7.20
N GLY A 102 -1.02 -7.70 6.30
CA GLY A 102 0.42 -7.78 6.52
C GLY A 102 1.20 -7.36 5.29
N PHE A 103 2.48 -7.08 5.44
CA PHE A 103 3.39 -6.83 4.33
C PHE A 103 4.67 -7.66 4.47
N PHE A 104 5.33 -7.91 3.34
CA PHE A 104 6.58 -8.68 3.30
C PHE A 104 7.77 -7.79 3.05
N GLU A 105 8.90 -8.13 3.71
CA GLU A 105 10.23 -7.65 3.36
C GLU A 105 11.23 -8.80 3.42
N TRP A 106 12.38 -8.63 2.77
CA TRP A 106 13.35 -9.68 2.54
C TRP A 106 14.70 -9.33 3.17
N GLN A 107 15.07 -10.11 4.17
CA GLN A 107 16.38 -9.99 4.82
C GLN A 107 17.46 -10.67 3.97
N ALA A 108 18.54 -9.94 3.70
CA ALA A 108 19.75 -10.54 3.14
C ALA A 108 20.43 -11.43 4.20
N LEU A 109 20.78 -12.65 3.84
CA LEU A 109 21.49 -13.56 4.74
C LEU A 109 23.01 -13.43 4.56
N PRO A 110 23.80 -13.64 5.64
CA PRO A 110 25.26 -13.73 5.54
C PRO A 110 25.67 -14.79 4.51
N GLY A 111 26.70 -14.49 3.73
CA GLY A 111 27.21 -15.40 2.68
C GLY A 111 26.48 -15.31 1.33
N GLY A 112 25.46 -14.46 1.20
CA GLY A 112 24.69 -14.30 -0.04
C GLY A 112 23.65 -15.41 -0.25
N GLY A 113 23.00 -15.42 -1.41
CA GLY A 113 22.01 -16.42 -1.75
C GLY A 113 20.58 -15.91 -1.64
N ARG A 114 19.62 -16.83 -1.41
CA ARG A 114 18.20 -16.48 -1.30
C ARG A 114 17.96 -15.69 -0.02
N LYS A 115 17.25 -14.56 -0.14
CA LYS A 115 16.83 -13.75 1.00
C LYS A 115 15.75 -14.48 1.81
N GLN A 116 15.75 -14.29 3.13
CA GLN A 116 14.71 -14.79 4.03
C GLN A 116 13.52 -13.81 4.01
N PRO A 117 12.33 -14.22 3.60
CA PRO A 117 11.15 -13.39 3.71
C PRO A 117 10.63 -13.32 5.15
N TRP A 118 10.21 -12.11 5.52
CA TRP A 118 9.57 -11.78 6.78
C TRP A 118 8.17 -11.25 6.51
N LEU A 119 7.20 -11.64 7.31
CA LEU A 119 5.87 -11.08 7.34
C LEU A 119 5.73 -10.17 8.55
N PHE A 120 5.31 -8.94 8.31
CA PHE A 120 5.01 -7.93 9.32
C PHE A 120 3.50 -7.70 9.39
N THR A 121 2.94 -7.69 10.59
CA THR A 121 1.50 -7.53 10.87
C THR A 121 1.31 -6.55 12.04
N LEU A 122 0.09 -6.09 12.27
CA LEU A 122 -0.25 -5.47 13.56
C LEU A 122 -0.41 -6.54 14.66
N ARG A 123 -0.19 -6.11 15.94
CA ARG A 123 -0.48 -6.91 17.14
C ARG A 123 -1.97 -6.87 17.44
N GLY A 124 -2.84 -6.98 16.75
CA GLY A 124 -4.28 -7.03 16.90
C GLY A 124 -4.90 -7.82 15.76
N SER A 125 -6.17 -8.13 15.90
CA SER A 125 -6.95 -8.72 14.84
C SER A 125 -7.58 -7.59 14.01
N GLY A 126 -7.25 -7.48 12.75
CA GLY A 126 -7.89 -6.53 11.85
C GLY A 126 -6.99 -6.07 10.71
N PRO A 127 -7.58 -5.49 9.67
CA PRO A 127 -6.81 -4.87 8.60
C PRO A 127 -6.19 -3.56 9.08
N PHE A 128 -5.10 -3.17 8.45
CA PHE A 128 -4.53 -1.83 8.58
C PHE A 128 -4.53 -1.10 7.24
N ALA A 129 -4.32 0.21 7.30
CA ALA A 129 -4.26 1.06 6.13
C ALA A 129 -2.82 1.47 5.81
N MET A 130 -2.33 1.10 4.64
CA MET A 130 -1.12 1.72 4.09
C MET A 130 -1.52 3.02 3.37
N ALA A 131 -0.82 4.12 3.67
CA ALA A 131 -1.00 5.38 2.96
C ALA A 131 -0.64 5.21 1.49
N GLY A 132 -1.50 5.69 0.60
CA GLY A 132 -1.30 5.60 -0.84
C GLY A 132 -1.67 6.89 -1.57
N LEU A 133 -1.22 6.97 -2.80
CA LEU A 133 -1.62 7.99 -3.76
C LEU A 133 -2.18 7.29 -4.99
N TRP A 134 -3.13 7.93 -5.68
CA TRP A 134 -3.69 7.40 -6.90
C TRP A 134 -3.73 8.44 -8.01
N GLU A 135 -3.77 7.97 -9.24
CA GLU A 135 -3.87 8.80 -10.45
C GLU A 135 -4.78 8.13 -11.48
N ARG A 136 -5.39 8.97 -12.28
CA ARG A 136 -6.17 8.57 -13.45
C ARG A 136 -5.44 9.05 -14.70
N TRP A 137 -4.77 8.12 -15.37
CA TRP A 137 -4.13 8.36 -16.66
C TRP A 137 -5.11 8.09 -17.80
N ARG A 138 -5.14 9.00 -18.78
CA ARG A 138 -5.96 8.84 -19.97
C ARG A 138 -5.05 8.57 -21.17
N PRO A 139 -5.09 7.36 -21.77
CA PRO A 139 -4.36 7.08 -22.98
C PRO A 139 -4.95 7.89 -24.15
N PRO A 140 -4.20 8.08 -25.25
CA PRO A 140 -4.72 8.64 -26.49
C PRO A 140 -5.90 7.80 -27.05
N GLU A 141 -5.84 6.50 -26.88
CA GLU A 141 -6.89 5.54 -27.27
C GLU A 141 -7.17 4.56 -26.11
N GLY A 142 -8.44 4.18 -25.96
CA GLY A 142 -8.91 3.22 -24.97
C GLY A 142 -9.37 3.83 -23.65
N PRO A 143 -9.73 2.99 -22.68
CA PRO A 143 -10.29 3.42 -21.41
C PRO A 143 -9.22 4.03 -20.50
N PRO A 144 -9.62 4.96 -19.60
CA PRO A 144 -8.72 5.47 -18.58
C PRO A 144 -8.17 4.34 -17.69
N LEU A 145 -6.91 4.49 -17.27
CA LEU A 145 -6.26 3.61 -16.29
C LEU A 145 -6.19 4.32 -14.94
N GLU A 146 -6.79 3.74 -13.93
CA GLU A 146 -6.60 4.16 -12.54
C GLU A 146 -5.51 3.30 -11.89
N SER A 147 -4.58 3.95 -11.23
CA SER A 147 -3.42 3.31 -10.64
C SER A 147 -3.02 3.96 -9.32
N CYS A 148 -2.35 3.21 -8.46
CA CYS A 148 -1.91 3.69 -7.16
C CYS A 148 -0.45 3.37 -6.86
N THR A 149 0.08 4.05 -5.87
CA THR A 149 1.40 3.80 -5.26
C THR A 149 1.26 3.79 -3.75
N ILE A 150 2.12 3.02 -3.06
CA ILE A 150 2.17 2.99 -1.60
C ILE A 150 3.26 3.94 -1.13
N LEU A 151 2.95 4.78 -0.13
CA LEU A 151 3.93 5.64 0.53
C LEU A 151 4.81 4.81 1.46
N THR A 152 6.10 5.11 1.45
CA THR A 152 7.08 4.47 2.32
C THR A 152 7.83 5.50 3.15
N THR A 153 8.15 5.13 4.37
CA THR A 153 8.92 5.93 5.32
C THR A 153 10.18 5.18 5.77
N GLU A 154 10.97 5.77 6.63
CA GLU A 154 12.06 5.08 7.33
C GLU A 154 11.52 3.90 8.14
N PRO A 155 12.31 2.86 8.39
CA PRO A 155 11.86 1.70 9.14
C PRO A 155 11.79 2.04 10.64
N ASN A 156 10.85 1.42 11.35
CA ASN A 156 10.91 1.37 12.80
C ASN A 156 11.92 0.29 13.26
N GLU A 157 12.11 0.19 14.58
CA GLU A 157 13.07 -0.75 15.19
C GLU A 157 12.82 -2.22 14.83
N LEU A 158 11.56 -2.60 14.58
CA LEU A 158 11.20 -3.97 14.21
C LEU A 158 11.55 -4.29 12.75
N VAL A 159 11.41 -3.32 11.83
CA VAL A 159 11.65 -3.51 10.39
C VAL A 159 13.12 -3.26 10.04
N ALA A 160 13.81 -2.35 10.72
CA ALA A 160 15.19 -1.93 10.42
C ALA A 160 16.20 -3.08 10.25
N PRO A 161 16.16 -4.19 11.03
CA PRO A 161 17.06 -5.32 10.83
C PRO A 161 16.84 -6.07 9.50
N VAL A 162 15.69 -5.87 8.85
CA VAL A 162 15.28 -6.59 7.63
C VAL A 162 15.38 -5.70 6.40
N HIS A 163 14.94 -4.44 6.51
CA HIS A 163 14.90 -3.51 5.38
C HIS A 163 15.01 -2.04 5.84
N ASP A 164 15.55 -1.18 4.98
CA ASP A 164 15.79 0.25 5.21
C ASP A 164 14.53 1.14 5.03
N ARG A 165 13.40 0.56 4.62
CA ARG A 165 12.12 1.26 4.44
C ARG A 165 10.96 0.37 4.86
N MET A 166 9.85 1.00 5.28
CA MET A 166 8.58 0.34 5.53
C MET A 166 7.42 1.14 4.91
N PRO A 167 6.25 0.52 4.64
CA PRO A 167 5.06 1.29 4.26
C PRO A 167 4.64 2.22 5.39
N VAL A 168 4.09 3.38 5.04
CA VAL A 168 3.43 4.24 6.02
C VAL A 168 2.12 3.60 6.43
N LEU A 169 2.00 3.19 7.69
CA LEU A 169 0.78 2.64 8.27
C LEU A 169 0.05 3.77 8.99
N LEU A 170 -1.13 4.16 8.51
CA LEU A 170 -1.88 5.26 9.09
C LEU A 170 -2.81 4.76 10.21
N PRO A 171 -2.74 5.37 11.42
CA PRO A 171 -3.75 5.16 12.45
C PRO A 171 -5.15 5.57 11.96
N GLU A 172 -6.18 4.88 12.41
CA GLU A 172 -7.57 5.13 12.01
C GLU A 172 -7.99 6.60 12.20
N ALA A 173 -7.57 7.22 13.31
CA ALA A 173 -7.83 8.62 13.60
C ALA A 173 -7.32 9.61 12.53
N SER A 174 -6.39 9.19 11.67
CA SER A 174 -5.83 10.01 10.59
C SER A 174 -6.50 9.78 9.23
N TRP A 175 -7.38 8.79 9.10
CA TRP A 175 -7.90 8.38 7.79
C TRP A 175 -8.78 9.43 7.14
N ASP A 176 -9.67 10.09 7.90
CA ASP A 176 -10.55 11.13 7.35
C ASP A 176 -9.74 12.31 6.82
N GLU A 177 -8.79 12.82 7.59
CA GLU A 177 -7.94 13.91 7.16
C GLU A 177 -7.05 13.52 5.97
N TRP A 178 -6.53 12.29 5.96
CA TRP A 178 -5.74 11.80 4.84
C TRP A 178 -6.55 11.68 3.56
N LEU A 179 -7.80 11.21 3.64
CA LEU A 179 -8.68 11.01 2.50
C LEU A 179 -9.38 12.28 2.02
N ASP A 180 -9.46 13.33 2.85
CA ASP A 180 -10.16 14.57 2.50
C ASP A 180 -9.43 15.33 1.38
N PRO A 181 -9.98 15.43 0.15
CA PRO A 181 -9.35 16.13 -0.95
C PRO A 181 -9.21 17.65 -0.73
N GLU A 182 -9.92 18.22 0.25
CA GLU A 182 -9.81 19.63 0.64
C GLU A 182 -8.69 19.87 1.68
N SER A 183 -8.22 18.85 2.37
CA SER A 183 -7.03 18.93 3.22
C SER A 183 -5.78 19.01 2.32
N ARG A 184 -5.29 20.23 2.07
CA ARG A 184 -4.23 20.50 1.07
C ARG A 184 -2.94 21.04 1.67
N ASP A 185 -2.87 21.22 2.97
CA ASP A 185 -1.63 21.64 3.64
C ASP A 185 -0.60 20.50 3.61
N PRO A 186 0.49 20.66 2.83
CA PRO A 186 1.49 19.61 2.72
C PRO A 186 2.19 19.31 4.05
N SER A 187 2.30 20.29 4.94
CA SER A 187 2.98 20.11 6.24
C SER A 187 2.16 19.22 7.18
N ARG A 188 0.85 19.44 7.24
CA ARG A 188 -0.06 18.59 8.01
C ARG A 188 -0.10 17.16 7.47
N LEU A 189 -0.24 17.02 6.16
CA LEU A 189 -0.24 15.72 5.51
C LEU A 189 1.09 14.98 5.72
N GLN A 190 2.22 15.70 5.65
CA GLN A 190 3.54 15.14 5.86
C GLN A 190 3.75 14.65 7.29
N ALA A 191 3.19 15.35 8.28
CA ALA A 191 3.30 14.97 9.69
C ALA A 191 2.65 13.62 10.03
N MET A 192 1.70 13.14 9.20
CA MET A 192 1.09 11.82 9.35
C MET A 192 1.97 10.67 8.84
N LEU A 193 2.99 10.97 8.02
CA LEU A 193 3.76 9.97 7.27
C LEU A 193 5.00 9.51 8.03
N VAL A 194 4.81 9.15 9.28
CA VAL A 194 5.85 8.66 10.19
C VAL A 194 5.79 7.14 10.34
N PRO A 195 6.89 6.49 10.77
CA PRO A 195 6.87 5.06 11.10
C PRO A 195 5.85 4.78 12.21
N LEU A 196 5.09 3.70 12.05
CA LEU A 196 4.26 3.20 13.15
C LEU A 196 5.16 2.66 14.27
N PRO A 197 4.84 2.91 15.58
CA PRO A 197 5.61 2.38 16.70
C PRO A 197 5.77 0.84 16.63
N ALA A 198 6.98 0.35 16.88
CA ALA A 198 7.32 -1.07 16.73
C ALA A 198 6.53 -1.98 17.69
N GLU A 199 6.17 -1.47 18.87
CA GLU A 199 5.36 -2.19 19.87
C GLU A 199 3.95 -2.52 19.39
N LEU A 200 3.41 -1.80 18.41
CA LEU A 200 2.11 -2.09 17.79
C LEU A 200 2.19 -3.18 16.70
N MET A 201 3.40 -3.63 16.36
CA MET A 201 3.64 -4.56 15.28
C MET A 201 4.19 -5.90 15.78
N ALA A 202 4.03 -6.92 14.95
CA ALA A 202 4.65 -8.22 15.10
C ALA A 202 5.33 -8.62 13.79
N SER A 203 6.37 -9.47 13.87
CA SER A 203 7.04 -10.01 12.70
C SER A 203 7.37 -11.48 12.89
N ARG A 204 7.43 -12.20 11.79
CA ARG A 204 7.90 -13.60 11.76
C ARG A 204 8.49 -13.94 10.41
N THR A 205 9.38 -14.89 10.38
CA THR A 205 9.84 -15.50 9.14
C THR A 205 8.74 -16.34 8.50
N VAL A 206 8.73 -16.39 7.19
CA VAL A 206 7.77 -17.20 6.42
C VAL A 206 8.48 -18.02 5.35
N SER A 207 7.74 -18.97 4.77
CA SER A 207 8.21 -19.81 3.70
C SER A 207 8.71 -19.01 2.49
N THR A 208 9.81 -19.47 1.89
CA THR A 208 10.33 -18.93 0.63
C THR A 208 9.37 -19.13 -0.56
N TRP A 209 8.26 -19.82 -0.37
CA TRP A 209 7.18 -19.95 -1.35
C TRP A 209 6.67 -18.59 -1.85
N VAL A 210 6.63 -17.59 -0.98
CA VAL A 210 6.23 -16.21 -1.28
C VAL A 210 7.17 -15.50 -2.27
N ASN A 211 8.38 -16.00 -2.48
CA ASN A 211 9.34 -15.37 -3.39
C ASN A 211 8.86 -15.33 -4.84
N ASP A 212 8.08 -16.32 -5.28
CA ASP A 212 7.46 -16.31 -6.59
C ASP A 212 6.12 -15.55 -6.54
N ALA A 213 6.00 -14.48 -7.33
CA ALA A 213 4.80 -13.66 -7.40
C ALA A 213 3.57 -14.38 -7.99
N ARG A 214 3.77 -15.53 -8.59
CA ARG A 214 2.68 -16.38 -9.14
C ARG A 214 1.99 -17.20 -8.06
N HIS A 215 2.66 -17.40 -6.92
CA HIS A 215 2.06 -18.07 -5.77
C HIS A 215 1.20 -17.07 -4.99
N ASP A 216 -0.05 -17.40 -4.76
CA ASP A 216 -1.00 -16.57 -4.00
C ASP A 216 -1.96 -17.47 -3.21
N ASP A 217 -1.41 -18.22 -2.28
CA ASP A 217 -2.11 -19.21 -1.45
C ASP A 217 -1.57 -19.21 -0.01
N PRO A 218 -2.22 -19.90 0.95
CA PRO A 218 -1.82 -19.89 2.35
C PRO A 218 -0.38 -20.29 2.64
N ARG A 219 0.29 -21.04 1.75
CA ARG A 219 1.71 -21.41 1.91
C ARG A 219 2.64 -20.20 1.89
N CYS A 220 2.20 -19.07 1.29
CA CYS A 220 2.97 -17.83 1.29
C CYS A 220 3.18 -17.25 2.70
N ILE A 221 2.29 -17.54 3.63
CA ILE A 221 2.35 -17.08 5.02
C ILE A 221 2.65 -18.21 6.01
N ALA A 222 2.89 -19.43 5.54
CA ALA A 222 3.29 -20.55 6.38
C ALA A 222 4.70 -20.32 7.00
N PRO A 223 5.03 -20.95 8.13
CA PRO A 223 6.42 -20.99 8.62
C PRO A 223 7.39 -21.51 7.57
N PRO A 224 8.71 -21.21 7.70
CA PRO A 224 9.75 -21.69 6.79
C PRO A 224 9.79 -23.20 6.64
#